data_9d8e4116d1cb5e8f249aa7c8a23a7686
#
_entry.id   9d8e4116d1cb5e8f249aa7c8a23a7686
#
_cell.length_a   1.000
_cell.length_b   1.000
_cell.length_c   1.000
_cell.angle_alpha   90.00
_cell.angle_beta   90.00
_cell.angle_gamma   90.00
#
_symmetry.space_group_name_H-M   'P 1'
#
loop_
_entity.id
_entity.type
_entity.pdbx_description
1 polymer ?
#
loop_
_entity_poly.entity_id
_entity_poly.type
_entity_poly.pdbx_seq_one_letter_code
_entity_poly.pdbx_strand_id
1 'polypeptide(L)'
;MLPLLLFVGSIVAPASVAAADSRPNILFCIMDDASYMHMSAYGCEWTDTPSFDRLANEGILFQNAYTPNAKCAPSRSSILTGRNSWQLEEAANHIVNFPAKFRTFPEVLRANGYQTGKTGKGWGPGLPGEIDGKPRVLIAKNYGSENLDKKPTTGMSNEDYAGNFEVFLEEIDSEEPWFFWYGSKEPHRRYEYGSGQKLGGKSIDDIKEVPGFWPDSEVIRNDMLDYGLEIEHADSHLGIMIESLEERGLLENTLIVMTSDNGMPFPRGKAQEYEYSNHMPLAMMWPKGIRNPGRTVTDMVSFVDFAPTFLDVAGIRFEDSGMQPSPGQSLMDVFRSRKIGQVNPKRDYVVIGKERHDYSRPGNQGYPIRGIVGNDYLYLYNYKIDLWPAGNPELGYLDVDGSPTKTEILELFRSGKDRSYWELSFGKRKAHEEFFDLANDPECLNNLADDERLTEVKHKMKARLDATLAEQKDPRFLGNGDVFDKYGFSQGHAWNFYENYMAGKESKKRTGWVDDSDYEPEPLD
;
A
#
# COMPACT_ATOMS: atom_id res chain seq x y z
N MET A 1 31.96 62.89 -56.38
CA MET A 1 31.87 61.45 -56.10
C MET A 1 31.84 61.26 -54.57
N LEU A 2 30.65 61.01 -54.00
CA LEU A 2 30.49 60.71 -52.58
C LEU A 2 30.40 59.21 -52.39
N PRO A 3 31.08 58.59 -51.41
CA PRO A 3 30.93 57.15 -51.18
C PRO A 3 29.65 56.88 -50.39
N LEU A 4 28.88 55.92 -50.86
CA LEU A 4 27.70 55.37 -50.24
C LEU A 4 28.13 54.39 -49.11
N LEU A 5 27.87 54.70 -47.86
CA LEU A 5 28.05 53.82 -46.71
C LEU A 5 26.85 52.87 -46.61
N LEU A 6 27.05 51.58 -46.89
CA LEU A 6 26.09 50.52 -46.59
C LEU A 6 26.12 50.20 -45.08
N PHE A 7 25.04 50.48 -44.36
CA PHE A 7 24.80 49.98 -43.02
C PHE A 7 24.23 48.56 -43.14
N VAL A 8 25.01 47.56 -42.77
CA VAL A 8 24.53 46.17 -42.57
C VAL A 8 23.97 46.10 -41.15
N GLY A 9 22.65 46.19 -41.01
CA GLY A 9 21.94 45.95 -39.78
C GLY A 9 21.90 44.43 -39.47
N SER A 10 22.61 43.99 -38.42
CA SER A 10 22.50 42.62 -37.91
C SER A 10 21.11 42.47 -37.24
N ILE A 11 20.23 41.71 -37.86
CA ILE A 11 18.98 41.28 -37.25
C ILE A 11 19.35 40.18 -36.23
N VAL A 12 19.34 40.55 -34.94
CA VAL A 12 19.40 39.56 -33.84
C VAL A 12 18.00 38.95 -33.77
N ALA A 13 17.84 37.70 -34.21
CA ALA A 13 16.61 36.96 -34.01
C ALA A 13 16.40 36.78 -32.49
N PRO A 14 15.20 37.02 -31.96
CA PRO A 14 14.92 36.74 -30.56
C PRO A 14 15.12 35.24 -30.30
N ALA A 15 15.89 34.92 -29.29
CA ALA A 15 15.98 33.56 -28.78
C ALA A 15 14.55 33.11 -28.42
N SER A 16 14.07 32.03 -29.02
CA SER A 16 12.79 31.43 -28.62
C SER A 16 12.98 30.92 -27.18
N VAL A 17 12.36 31.59 -26.22
CA VAL A 17 12.17 31.04 -24.90
C VAL A 17 11.35 29.76 -25.11
N ALA A 18 11.94 28.61 -24.86
CA ALA A 18 11.20 27.34 -24.87
C ALA A 18 10.04 27.52 -23.91
N ALA A 19 8.82 27.23 -24.35
CA ALA A 19 7.68 27.25 -23.46
C ALA A 19 7.91 26.19 -22.38
N ALA A 20 7.74 26.56 -21.10
CA ALA A 20 7.83 25.63 -19.99
C ALA A 20 6.93 24.39 -20.24
N ASP A 21 7.39 23.22 -19.87
CA ASP A 21 6.62 21.98 -20.04
C ASP A 21 5.34 22.07 -19.20
N SER A 22 4.17 22.02 -19.84
CA SER A 22 2.88 22.17 -19.18
C SER A 22 2.39 20.89 -18.49
N ARG A 23 3.14 19.79 -18.61
CA ARG A 23 2.81 18.53 -17.93
C ARG A 23 2.87 18.72 -16.41
N PRO A 24 1.93 18.12 -15.65
CA PRO A 24 1.91 18.31 -14.21
C PRO A 24 3.04 17.58 -13.51
N ASN A 25 3.45 18.11 -12.37
CA ASN A 25 4.27 17.40 -11.40
C ASN A 25 3.42 16.35 -10.67
N ILE A 26 4.07 15.34 -10.11
CA ILE A 26 3.40 14.27 -9.36
C ILE A 26 4.14 14.05 -8.04
N LEU A 27 3.47 14.32 -6.92
CA LEU A 27 3.90 13.95 -5.58
C LEU A 27 3.07 12.75 -5.12
N PHE A 28 3.67 11.57 -5.08
CA PHE A 28 3.02 10.34 -4.62
C PHE A 28 3.51 9.99 -3.22
N CYS A 29 2.61 10.12 -2.24
CA CYS A 29 2.87 9.85 -0.84
C CYS A 29 2.21 8.54 -0.44
N ILE A 30 2.98 7.64 0.16
CA ILE A 30 2.53 6.32 0.56
C ILE A 30 3.07 5.95 1.93
N MET A 31 2.17 5.77 2.89
CA MET A 31 2.48 5.21 4.21
C MET A 31 2.76 3.70 4.12
N ASP A 32 3.42 3.18 5.13
CA ASP A 32 3.70 1.76 5.30
C ASP A 32 2.81 1.22 6.41
N ASP A 33 1.76 0.45 6.05
CA ASP A 33 0.86 -0.23 6.99
C ASP A 33 -0.26 0.64 7.63
N ALA A 34 -1.04 1.44 6.87
CA ALA A 34 -2.19 2.18 7.43
C ALA A 34 -3.53 1.79 6.80
N SER A 35 -4.53 1.43 7.61
CA SER A 35 -5.90 1.15 7.14
C SER A 35 -6.71 2.44 6.95
N TYR A 36 -7.69 2.43 6.02
CA TYR A 36 -8.41 3.61 5.57
C TYR A 36 -9.09 4.40 6.68
N MET A 37 -9.72 3.71 7.62
CA MET A 37 -10.54 4.32 8.66
C MET A 37 -9.77 5.15 9.70
N HIS A 38 -8.44 5.13 9.66
CA HIS A 38 -7.60 5.78 10.66
C HIS A 38 -7.11 7.17 10.24
N MET A 39 -7.73 7.77 9.21
CA MET A 39 -7.56 9.20 8.88
C MET A 39 -8.77 9.99 9.37
N SER A 40 -8.56 11.22 9.86
CA SER A 40 -9.62 12.09 10.36
C SER A 40 -10.70 12.40 9.31
N ALA A 41 -10.35 12.49 8.01
CA ALA A 41 -11.33 12.66 6.93
C ALA A 41 -12.34 11.51 6.79
N TYR A 42 -12.04 10.32 7.31
CA TYR A 42 -12.99 9.18 7.38
C TYR A 42 -13.71 9.09 8.73
N GLY A 43 -13.51 10.05 9.63
CA GLY A 43 -14.19 10.14 10.92
C GLY A 43 -13.42 9.53 12.09
N CYS A 44 -12.13 9.24 11.95
CA CYS A 44 -11.30 8.84 13.08
C CYS A 44 -11.13 9.99 14.07
N GLU A 45 -11.54 9.79 15.33
CA GLU A 45 -11.48 10.83 16.36
C GLU A 45 -10.19 10.79 17.18
N TRP A 46 -9.40 9.72 17.08
CA TRP A 46 -8.18 9.52 17.88
C TRP A 46 -6.89 9.67 17.07
N THR A 47 -6.97 9.95 15.77
CA THR A 47 -5.86 10.42 14.92
C THR A 47 -6.17 11.80 14.38
N ASP A 48 -5.13 12.62 14.21
CA ASP A 48 -5.22 13.97 13.65
C ASP A 48 -4.35 14.05 12.39
N THR A 49 -5.01 14.10 11.21
CA THR A 49 -4.35 14.04 9.90
C THR A 49 -4.72 15.25 9.03
N PRO A 50 -4.36 16.48 9.45
CA PRO A 50 -4.79 17.71 8.79
C PRO A 50 -4.32 17.83 7.35
N SER A 51 -3.17 17.24 6.99
CA SER A 51 -2.65 17.30 5.61
C SER A 51 -3.44 16.38 4.68
N PHE A 52 -3.79 15.17 5.14
CA PHE A 52 -4.70 14.28 4.41
C PHE A 52 -6.09 14.92 4.25
N ASP A 53 -6.61 15.52 5.31
CA ASP A 53 -7.89 16.22 5.30
C ASP A 53 -7.88 17.40 4.32
N ARG A 54 -6.76 18.11 4.21
CA ARG A 54 -6.58 19.16 3.22
C ARG A 54 -6.68 18.59 1.80
N LEU A 55 -6.01 17.47 1.50
CA LEU A 55 -6.12 16.82 0.21
C LEU A 55 -7.57 16.42 -0.11
N ALA A 56 -8.30 15.92 0.88
CA ALA A 56 -9.72 15.55 0.74
C ALA A 56 -10.60 16.77 0.47
N ASN A 57 -10.39 17.86 1.20
CA ASN A 57 -11.21 19.07 1.13
C ASN A 57 -10.92 19.95 -0.10
N GLU A 58 -9.68 19.98 -0.57
CA GLU A 58 -9.25 20.73 -1.75
C GLU A 58 -9.13 19.85 -3.01
N GLY A 59 -9.48 18.57 -2.91
CA GLY A 59 -9.38 17.58 -3.96
C GLY A 59 -10.52 16.58 -3.96
N ILE A 60 -10.20 15.30 -3.91
CA ILE A 60 -11.16 14.19 -3.89
C ILE A 60 -10.80 13.23 -2.75
N LEU A 61 -11.78 12.93 -1.89
CA LEU A 61 -11.74 11.79 -0.98
C LEU A 61 -12.33 10.56 -1.69
N PHE A 62 -11.58 9.48 -1.79
CA PHE A 62 -12.06 8.21 -2.33
C PHE A 62 -12.52 7.31 -1.20
N GLN A 63 -13.80 6.93 -1.22
CA GLN A 63 -14.39 6.10 -0.17
C GLN A 63 -13.97 4.64 -0.27
N ASN A 64 -13.66 4.13 -1.47
CA ASN A 64 -13.47 2.72 -1.75
C ASN A 64 -12.17 2.49 -2.55
N ALA A 65 -11.02 2.60 -1.89
CA ALA A 65 -9.72 2.34 -2.51
C ALA A 65 -9.08 1.07 -1.90
N TYR A 66 -8.65 0.14 -2.75
CA TYR A 66 -8.18 -1.17 -2.31
C TYR A 66 -6.81 -1.53 -2.89
N THR A 67 -5.92 -2.02 -2.02
CA THR A 67 -4.73 -2.72 -2.49
C THR A 67 -5.09 -4.14 -2.93
N PRO A 68 -4.56 -4.63 -4.07
CA PRO A 68 -4.86 -6.00 -4.51
C PRO A 68 -4.15 -7.09 -3.70
N ASN A 69 -3.25 -6.72 -2.78
CA ASN A 69 -2.54 -7.68 -1.92
C ASN A 69 -2.06 -6.95 -0.65
N ALA A 70 -2.47 -7.41 0.50
CA ALA A 70 -2.25 -6.76 1.78
C ALA A 70 -0.85 -7.02 2.39
N LYS A 71 0.22 -6.85 1.59
CA LYS A 71 1.62 -6.93 2.03
C LYS A 71 2.50 -6.00 1.18
N CYS A 72 3.51 -5.38 1.80
CA CYS A 72 4.33 -4.31 1.23
C CYS A 72 4.84 -4.56 -0.21
N ALA A 73 5.70 -5.58 -0.43
CA ALA A 73 6.32 -5.79 -1.75
C ALA A 73 5.29 -6.12 -2.84
N PRO A 74 4.34 -7.06 -2.69
CA PRO A 74 3.35 -7.35 -3.75
C PRO A 74 2.36 -6.22 -3.98
N SER A 75 1.93 -5.46 -2.95
CA SER A 75 1.13 -4.24 -3.13
C SER A 75 1.89 -3.21 -3.95
N ARG A 76 3.12 -2.87 -3.53
CA ARG A 76 3.98 -1.91 -4.24
C ARG A 76 4.33 -2.36 -5.65
N SER A 77 4.44 -3.68 -5.90
CA SER A 77 4.58 -4.24 -7.24
C SER A 77 3.37 -3.93 -8.11
N SER A 78 2.18 -4.08 -7.55
CA SER A 78 0.92 -3.78 -8.24
C SER A 78 0.78 -2.30 -8.57
N ILE A 79 1.12 -1.42 -7.64
CA ILE A 79 1.17 0.04 -7.85
C ILE A 79 2.12 0.39 -9.00
N LEU A 80 3.34 -0.15 -8.98
CA LEU A 80 4.38 0.18 -9.94
C LEU A 80 4.09 -0.29 -11.37
N THR A 81 3.32 -1.37 -11.52
CA THR A 81 3.11 -2.03 -12.81
C THR A 81 1.68 -1.89 -13.36
N GLY A 82 0.73 -1.49 -12.53
CA GLY A 82 -0.68 -1.50 -12.88
C GLY A 82 -1.27 -2.91 -13.03
N ARG A 83 -0.70 -3.93 -12.37
CA ARG A 83 -1.09 -5.33 -12.50
C ARG A 83 -1.39 -5.95 -11.14
N ASN A 84 -2.37 -6.82 -11.08
CA ASN A 84 -2.61 -7.59 -9.88
C ASN A 84 -1.42 -8.49 -9.54
N SER A 85 -1.18 -8.74 -8.26
CA SER A 85 0.02 -9.45 -7.78
C SER A 85 0.19 -10.83 -8.44
N TRP A 86 -0.87 -11.61 -8.63
CA TRP A 86 -0.83 -12.93 -9.29
C TRP A 86 -0.43 -12.90 -10.78
N GLN A 87 -0.38 -11.72 -11.40
CA GLN A 87 0.10 -11.51 -12.76
C GLN A 87 1.60 -11.14 -12.82
N LEU A 88 2.30 -11.13 -11.67
CA LEU A 88 3.65 -10.58 -11.54
C LEU A 88 4.71 -11.64 -11.18
N GLU A 89 4.40 -12.93 -11.33
CA GLU A 89 5.32 -14.04 -11.06
C GLU A 89 5.90 -13.98 -9.64
N GLU A 90 7.25 -13.92 -9.49
CA GLU A 90 7.90 -13.81 -8.18
C GLU A 90 7.37 -12.63 -7.36
N ALA A 91 7.09 -11.50 -8.02
CA ALA A 91 6.63 -10.28 -7.35
C ALA A 91 5.18 -10.35 -6.81
N ALA A 92 4.50 -11.51 -6.97
CA ALA A 92 3.29 -11.85 -6.22
C ALA A 92 3.58 -12.17 -4.75
N ASN A 93 4.80 -12.52 -4.44
CA ASN A 93 5.27 -12.93 -3.12
C ASN A 93 6.05 -11.80 -2.42
N HIS A 94 6.31 -12.00 -1.13
CA HIS A 94 7.15 -11.12 -0.32
C HIS A 94 8.61 -11.62 -0.28
N ILE A 95 9.58 -10.71 -0.06
CA ILE A 95 11.03 -11.02 0.04
C ILE A 95 11.57 -11.73 -1.22
N VAL A 96 11.32 -11.19 -2.37
CA VAL A 96 11.66 -11.78 -3.67
C VAL A 96 12.52 -10.87 -4.54
N ASN A 97 12.93 -11.36 -5.70
CA ASN A 97 13.51 -10.54 -6.75
C ASN A 97 12.40 -9.99 -7.65
N PHE A 98 12.48 -8.70 -7.99
CA PHE A 98 11.51 -8.12 -8.93
C PHE A 98 11.84 -8.57 -10.37
N PRO A 99 10.89 -9.20 -11.10
CA PRO A 99 11.18 -9.71 -12.42
C PRO A 99 11.50 -8.61 -13.43
N ALA A 100 12.62 -8.76 -14.15
CA ALA A 100 13.15 -7.72 -15.05
C ALA A 100 12.20 -7.33 -16.20
N LYS A 101 11.33 -8.26 -16.63
CA LYS A 101 10.37 -8.04 -17.72
C LYS A 101 9.23 -7.07 -17.41
N PHE A 102 8.94 -6.81 -16.14
CA PHE A 102 7.89 -5.87 -15.75
C PHE A 102 8.48 -4.47 -15.62
N ARG A 103 8.24 -3.64 -16.63
CA ARG A 103 8.59 -2.22 -16.59
C ARG A 103 7.67 -1.50 -15.61
N THR A 104 8.21 -0.54 -14.86
CA THR A 104 7.47 0.25 -13.88
C THR A 104 7.10 1.62 -14.45
N PHE A 105 6.00 2.23 -13.97
CA PHE A 105 5.59 3.55 -14.45
C PHE A 105 6.63 4.65 -14.18
N PRO A 106 7.40 4.66 -13.05
CA PRO A 106 8.45 5.65 -12.87
C PRO A 106 9.60 5.52 -13.87
N GLU A 107 9.91 4.29 -14.33
CA GLU A 107 10.87 4.08 -15.43
C GLU A 107 10.37 4.68 -16.73
N VAL A 108 9.04 4.61 -16.97
CA VAL A 108 8.41 5.23 -18.16
C VAL A 108 8.43 6.75 -18.05
N LEU A 109 8.05 7.31 -16.88
CA LEU A 109 8.09 8.76 -16.65
C LEU A 109 9.50 9.32 -16.89
N ARG A 110 10.52 8.69 -16.32
CA ARG A 110 11.93 9.07 -16.51
C ARG A 110 12.38 9.00 -17.97
N ALA A 111 11.96 7.97 -18.70
CA ALA A 111 12.25 7.85 -20.13
C ALA A 111 11.54 8.89 -21.00
N ASN A 112 10.53 9.57 -20.46
CA ASN A 112 9.75 10.62 -21.12
C ASN A 112 10.01 12.02 -20.55
N GLY A 113 11.17 12.25 -19.93
CA GLY A 113 11.62 13.58 -19.52
C GLY A 113 11.14 14.04 -18.14
N TYR A 114 10.57 13.15 -17.31
CA TYR A 114 10.33 13.49 -15.91
C TYR A 114 11.60 13.35 -15.09
N GLN A 115 11.93 14.35 -14.31
CA GLN A 115 12.92 14.23 -13.25
C GLN A 115 12.33 13.41 -12.10
N THR A 116 13.06 12.43 -11.57
CA THR A 116 12.46 11.49 -10.60
C THR A 116 13.28 11.39 -9.33
N GLY A 117 12.63 11.57 -8.17
CA GLY A 117 13.19 11.43 -6.83
C GLY A 117 12.35 10.54 -5.92
N LYS A 118 12.96 10.02 -4.86
CA LYS A 118 12.26 9.36 -3.76
C LYS A 118 12.94 9.60 -2.43
N THR A 119 12.18 9.57 -1.35
CA THR A 119 12.68 9.47 0.04
C THR A 119 11.98 8.32 0.77
N GLY A 120 12.63 7.79 1.80
CA GLY A 120 12.10 6.71 2.61
C GLY A 120 11.94 5.39 1.88
N LYS A 121 10.86 4.65 2.19
CA LYS A 121 10.60 3.31 1.66
C LYS A 121 10.10 3.35 0.21
N GLY A 122 10.84 2.72 -0.68
CA GLY A 122 10.42 2.45 -2.06
C GLY A 122 9.70 1.11 -2.20
N TRP A 123 10.11 0.31 -3.21
CA TRP A 123 9.68 -1.08 -3.35
C TRP A 123 10.55 -1.98 -2.45
N GLY A 124 9.91 -2.93 -1.77
CA GLY A 124 10.57 -3.92 -0.92
C GLY A 124 9.63 -4.46 0.17
N PRO A 125 10.14 -5.43 0.96
CA PRO A 125 11.47 -6.04 0.93
C PRO A 125 11.69 -6.96 -0.27
N GLY A 126 12.92 -6.89 -0.82
CA GLY A 126 13.31 -7.67 -1.97
C GLY A 126 14.49 -7.03 -2.71
N LEU A 127 14.88 -7.61 -3.83
CA LEU A 127 15.92 -7.06 -4.71
C LEU A 127 15.30 -6.58 -6.03
N PRO A 128 15.63 -5.37 -6.50
CA PRO A 128 15.04 -4.81 -7.73
C PRO A 128 15.49 -5.50 -9.01
N GLY A 129 16.44 -6.44 -8.92
CA GLY A 129 17.10 -7.06 -10.05
C GLY A 129 18.16 -6.16 -10.70
N GLU A 130 18.64 -6.57 -11.84
CA GLU A 130 19.70 -5.87 -12.60
C GLU A 130 19.26 -5.61 -14.04
N ILE A 131 19.77 -4.53 -14.63
CA ILE A 131 19.71 -4.25 -16.06
C ILE A 131 21.12 -3.90 -16.50
N ASP A 132 21.63 -4.59 -17.52
CA ASP A 132 22.99 -4.41 -18.07
C ASP A 132 24.10 -4.50 -16.99
N GLY A 133 23.93 -5.43 -16.04
CA GLY A 133 24.89 -5.66 -14.94
C GLY A 133 24.93 -4.56 -13.88
N LYS A 134 23.94 -3.67 -13.85
CA LYS A 134 23.78 -2.63 -12.81
C LYS A 134 22.50 -2.85 -12.03
N PRO A 135 22.47 -2.54 -10.72
CA PRO A 135 21.24 -2.55 -9.94
C PRO A 135 20.16 -1.71 -10.60
N ARG A 136 18.96 -2.31 -10.77
CA ARG A 136 17.82 -1.63 -11.38
C ARG A 136 17.23 -0.58 -10.43
N VAL A 137 16.85 0.55 -10.97
CA VAL A 137 16.17 1.64 -10.26
C VAL A 137 14.69 1.60 -10.61
N LEU A 138 13.90 0.86 -9.83
CA LEU A 138 12.45 0.66 -10.05
C LEU A 138 11.64 1.95 -9.94
N ILE A 139 12.01 2.85 -9.02
CA ILE A 139 11.28 4.09 -8.73
C ILE A 139 12.12 5.28 -9.17
N ALA A 140 13.11 5.69 -8.36
CA ALA A 140 13.86 6.91 -8.58
C ALA A 140 15.18 6.92 -7.83
N LYS A 141 16.01 7.97 -8.06
CA LYS A 141 17.17 8.33 -7.20
C LYS A 141 16.68 8.53 -5.77
N ASN A 142 17.39 7.97 -4.80
CA ASN A 142 17.07 8.15 -3.39
C ASN A 142 17.65 9.47 -2.87
N TYR A 143 16.81 10.24 -2.22
CA TYR A 143 17.15 11.42 -1.41
C TYR A 143 16.95 11.02 0.05
N GLY A 144 18.01 10.93 0.83
CA GLY A 144 18.02 10.43 2.19
C GLY A 144 19.20 10.96 2.98
N SER A 145 19.72 12.15 2.61
CA SER A 145 20.81 12.83 3.33
C SER A 145 20.33 13.57 4.56
N GLU A 146 19.10 14.11 4.50
CA GLU A 146 18.53 14.89 5.59
C GLU A 146 17.93 13.99 6.66
N ASN A 147 18.24 14.33 7.91
CA ASN A 147 17.77 13.62 9.09
C ASN A 147 17.25 14.63 10.10
N LEU A 148 16.27 14.23 10.87
CA LEU A 148 15.77 14.99 12.01
C LEU A 148 16.87 15.20 13.06
N ASP A 149 16.91 16.35 13.69
CA ASP A 149 17.86 16.65 14.79
C ASP A 149 17.73 15.65 15.93
N LYS A 150 16.52 15.18 16.17
CA LYS A 150 16.21 14.18 17.17
C LYS A 150 15.13 13.22 16.65
N LYS A 151 15.42 11.93 16.75
CA LYS A 151 14.45 10.87 16.46
C LYS A 151 13.20 11.04 17.34
N PRO A 152 11.99 11.08 16.78
CA PRO A 152 10.77 11.34 17.56
C PRO A 152 10.50 10.26 18.62
N THR A 153 10.60 8.99 18.24
CA THR A 153 10.47 7.81 19.11
C THR A 153 11.57 6.81 18.80
N THR A 154 11.73 5.79 19.62
CA THR A 154 12.66 4.68 19.36
C THR A 154 12.23 3.83 18.15
N GLY A 155 10.93 3.83 17.82
CA GLY A 155 10.33 3.11 16.70
C GLY A 155 10.47 3.83 15.36
N MET A 156 10.12 5.11 15.30
CA MET A 156 10.09 5.92 14.08
C MET A 156 11.46 6.04 13.39
N SER A 157 11.44 6.33 12.10
CA SER A 157 12.63 6.68 11.32
C SER A 157 13.27 7.98 11.81
N ASN A 158 14.55 8.15 11.52
CA ASN A 158 15.24 9.44 11.70
C ASN A 158 15.30 10.27 10.40
N GLU A 159 14.76 9.75 9.30
CA GLU A 159 14.78 10.47 8.03
C GLU A 159 13.87 11.72 8.11
N ASP A 160 14.42 12.87 7.72
CA ASP A 160 13.63 14.06 7.44
C ASP A 160 13.10 13.97 6.00
N TYR A 161 11.91 13.39 5.84
CA TYR A 161 11.31 13.18 4.52
C TYR A 161 11.03 14.49 3.79
N ALA A 162 10.57 15.51 4.51
CA ALA A 162 10.30 16.83 3.95
C ALA A 162 11.60 17.55 3.57
N GLY A 163 12.62 17.50 4.42
CA GLY A 163 13.95 18.03 4.10
C GLY A 163 14.58 17.36 2.88
N ASN A 164 14.43 16.03 2.74
CA ASN A 164 14.88 15.32 1.54
C ASN A 164 14.11 15.71 0.27
N PHE A 165 12.81 16.06 0.39
CA PHE A 165 12.04 16.62 -0.72
C PHE A 165 12.53 18.01 -1.12
N GLU A 166 12.87 18.86 -0.14
CA GLU A 166 13.48 20.17 -0.40
C GLU A 166 14.78 20.05 -1.20
N VAL A 167 15.69 19.16 -0.78
CA VAL A 167 16.93 18.87 -1.52
C VAL A 167 16.63 18.44 -2.95
N PHE A 168 15.59 17.61 -3.16
CA PHE A 168 15.17 17.24 -4.50
C PHE A 168 14.73 18.46 -5.31
N LEU A 169 13.85 19.32 -4.76
CA LEU A 169 13.35 20.51 -5.44
C LEU A 169 14.45 21.55 -5.77
N GLU A 170 15.52 21.58 -4.98
CA GLU A 170 16.68 22.43 -5.24
C GLU A 170 17.60 21.89 -6.35
N GLU A 171 17.64 20.56 -6.54
CA GLU A 171 18.52 19.93 -7.54
C GLU A 171 17.88 19.86 -8.95
N ILE A 172 16.55 19.93 -9.07
CA ILE A 172 15.85 19.75 -10.36
C ILE A 172 15.79 21.06 -11.18
N ASP A 173 15.62 20.90 -12.49
CA ASP A 173 15.24 22.01 -13.37
C ASP A 173 13.74 22.30 -13.18
N SER A 174 13.41 23.52 -12.72
CA SER A 174 12.03 23.94 -12.43
C SER A 174 11.13 24.04 -13.66
N GLU A 175 11.72 24.07 -14.87
CA GLU A 175 10.97 24.12 -16.15
C GLU A 175 10.55 22.73 -16.65
N GLU A 176 11.12 21.63 -16.09
CA GLU A 176 10.79 20.27 -16.45
C GLU A 176 9.86 19.62 -15.41
N PRO A 177 8.93 18.74 -15.83
CA PRO A 177 8.04 18.06 -14.89
C PRO A 177 8.82 17.05 -14.05
N TRP A 178 8.32 16.81 -12.86
CA TRP A 178 8.95 15.87 -11.93
C TRP A 178 7.95 14.90 -11.30
N PHE A 179 8.47 13.76 -10.86
CA PHE A 179 7.78 12.76 -10.05
C PHE A 179 8.60 12.53 -8.78
N PHE A 180 7.98 12.67 -7.62
CA PHE A 180 8.59 12.35 -6.35
C PHE A 180 7.77 11.33 -5.57
N TRP A 181 8.45 10.30 -5.07
CA TRP A 181 7.88 9.25 -4.23
C TRP A 181 8.27 9.51 -2.78
N TYR A 182 7.34 9.98 -1.98
CA TYR A 182 7.45 10.02 -0.53
C TYR A 182 6.91 8.70 0.04
N GLY A 183 7.79 7.79 0.44
CA GLY A 183 7.42 6.55 1.12
C GLY A 183 7.73 6.64 2.60
N SER A 184 6.77 7.03 3.43
CA SER A 184 6.95 6.97 4.87
C SER A 184 7.26 5.53 5.30
N LYS A 185 8.08 5.37 6.32
CA LYS A 185 8.27 4.08 7.00
C LYS A 185 7.22 3.88 8.08
N GLU A 186 6.58 4.95 8.49
CA GLU A 186 5.49 4.97 9.46
C GLU A 186 4.15 4.71 8.74
N PRO A 187 3.21 4.05 9.42
CA PRO A 187 3.25 3.48 10.78
C PRO A 187 3.68 2.00 10.85
N HIS A 188 4.68 1.55 10.09
CA HIS A 188 5.22 0.18 10.21
C HIS A 188 5.88 -0.03 11.58
N ARG A 189 5.62 -1.20 12.21
CA ARG A 189 6.20 -1.51 13.53
C ARG A 189 7.73 -1.55 13.51
N ARG A 190 8.44 -1.34 14.71
CA ARG A 190 7.84 -1.35 16.06
C ARG A 190 7.55 0.05 16.56
N TYR A 191 6.61 0.17 17.52
CA TYR A 191 6.31 1.42 18.21
C TYR A 191 7.04 1.51 19.56
N GLU A 192 7.27 2.74 20.05
CA GLU A 192 7.66 2.98 21.42
C GLU A 192 6.40 2.95 22.30
N TYR A 193 6.30 1.95 23.19
CA TYR A 193 5.11 1.76 24.01
C TYR A 193 4.77 2.99 24.86
N GLY A 194 3.55 3.47 24.75
CA GLY A 194 3.04 4.66 25.43
C GLY A 194 3.41 5.99 24.78
N SER A 195 3.99 5.96 23.56
CA SER A 195 4.35 7.18 22.83
C SER A 195 3.13 8.00 22.44
N GLY A 196 2.02 7.38 22.04
CA GLY A 196 0.78 8.06 21.70
C GLY A 196 0.22 8.89 22.85
N GLN A 197 0.32 8.38 24.08
CA GLN A 197 -0.07 9.14 25.29
C GLN A 197 0.96 10.22 25.63
N LYS A 198 2.26 9.88 25.67
CA LYS A 198 3.32 10.78 26.16
C LYS A 198 3.64 11.92 25.19
N LEU A 199 3.67 11.65 23.91
CA LEU A 199 4.08 12.60 22.85
C LEU A 199 2.89 13.11 22.06
N GLY A 200 1.91 12.25 21.75
CA GLY A 200 0.68 12.62 21.06
C GLY A 200 -0.34 13.34 21.96
N GLY A 201 -0.13 13.30 23.29
CA GLY A 201 -1.07 13.93 24.25
C GLY A 201 -2.46 13.27 24.28
N LYS A 202 -2.57 12.06 23.77
CA LYS A 202 -3.83 11.29 23.70
C LYS A 202 -4.11 10.55 25.01
N SER A 203 -5.37 10.16 25.19
CA SER A 203 -5.82 9.28 26.27
C SER A 203 -6.34 7.97 25.68
N ILE A 204 -6.18 6.85 26.39
CA ILE A 204 -6.81 5.58 25.99
C ILE A 204 -8.34 5.69 25.87
N ASP A 205 -8.95 6.66 26.56
CA ASP A 205 -10.38 6.97 26.49
C ASP A 205 -10.78 7.69 25.17
N ASP A 206 -9.82 8.19 24.39
CA ASP A 206 -10.07 8.78 23.07
C ASP A 206 -10.48 7.70 22.06
N ILE A 207 -10.01 6.46 22.25
CA ILE A 207 -10.48 5.31 21.48
C ILE A 207 -11.84 4.90 22.01
N LYS A 208 -12.89 5.25 21.28
CA LYS A 208 -14.27 4.98 21.69
C LYS A 208 -14.63 3.50 21.55
N GLU A 209 -14.07 2.84 20.54
CA GLU A 209 -14.37 1.46 20.18
C GLU A 209 -13.11 0.75 19.71
N VAL A 210 -12.85 -0.43 20.29
CA VAL A 210 -11.80 -1.34 19.83
C VAL A 210 -12.45 -2.34 18.88
N PRO A 211 -11.85 -2.64 17.72
CA PRO A 211 -12.40 -3.65 16.80
C PRO A 211 -12.76 -4.96 17.50
N GLY A 212 -13.92 -5.52 17.19
CA GLY A 212 -14.48 -6.70 17.88
C GLY A 212 -13.67 -8.00 17.70
N PHE A 213 -12.67 -7.99 16.83
CA PHE A 213 -11.72 -9.10 16.67
C PHE A 213 -10.49 -9.00 17.59
N TRP A 214 -10.42 -8.01 18.49
CA TRP A 214 -9.43 -7.89 19.56
C TRP A 214 -10.11 -7.74 20.90
N PRO A 215 -9.45 -8.15 22.01
CA PRO A 215 -9.94 -7.85 23.34
C PRO A 215 -9.87 -6.34 23.60
N ASP A 216 -10.90 -5.78 24.20
CA ASP A 216 -10.89 -4.38 24.64
C ASP A 216 -10.12 -4.26 25.95
N SER A 217 -8.85 -3.86 25.85
CA SER A 217 -7.96 -3.70 26.98
C SER A 217 -7.13 -2.41 26.90
N GLU A 218 -6.58 -1.99 28.02
CA GLU A 218 -5.66 -0.85 28.09
C GLU A 218 -4.44 -1.05 27.20
N VAL A 219 -3.93 -2.28 27.10
CA VAL A 219 -2.75 -2.63 26.28
C VAL A 219 -3.04 -2.38 24.81
N ILE A 220 -4.19 -2.83 24.30
CA ILE A 220 -4.56 -2.70 22.91
C ILE A 220 -4.91 -1.25 22.56
N ARG A 221 -5.65 -0.56 23.43
CA ARG A 221 -5.93 0.88 23.26
C ARG A 221 -4.64 1.70 23.19
N ASN A 222 -3.66 1.38 24.04
CA ASN A 222 -2.35 2.03 23.98
C ASN A 222 -1.58 1.71 22.69
N ASP A 223 -1.58 0.44 22.23
CA ASP A 223 -0.94 0.02 20.97
C ASP A 223 -1.57 0.74 19.77
N MET A 224 -2.90 0.97 19.78
CA MET A 224 -3.60 1.77 18.77
C MET A 224 -3.18 3.25 18.80
N LEU A 225 -3.03 3.85 19.99
CA LEU A 225 -2.58 5.25 20.10
C LEU A 225 -1.13 5.42 19.63
N ASP A 226 -0.26 4.45 19.92
CA ASP A 226 1.14 4.47 19.46
C ASP A 226 1.21 4.40 17.93
N TYR A 227 0.37 3.56 17.32
CA TYR A 227 0.19 3.52 15.87
C TYR A 227 -0.36 4.84 15.31
N GLY A 228 -1.34 5.46 15.97
CA GLY A 228 -1.92 6.75 15.55
C GLY A 228 -0.89 7.87 15.53
N LEU A 229 0.00 7.94 16.51
CA LEU A 229 1.08 8.91 16.55
C LEU A 229 2.01 8.81 15.32
N GLU A 230 2.28 7.59 14.84
CA GLU A 230 3.12 7.40 13.66
C GLU A 230 2.42 7.80 12.36
N ILE A 231 1.09 7.62 12.26
CA ILE A 231 0.27 8.17 11.16
C ILE A 231 0.37 9.70 11.15
N GLU A 232 0.18 10.34 12.30
CA GLU A 232 0.26 11.80 12.45
C GLU A 232 1.65 12.34 12.06
N HIS A 233 2.71 11.61 12.40
CA HIS A 233 4.05 11.94 11.97
C HIS A 233 4.21 11.88 10.44
N ALA A 234 3.71 10.84 9.80
CA ALA A 234 3.74 10.74 8.34
C ALA A 234 2.92 11.86 7.67
N ASP A 235 1.75 12.19 8.22
CA ASP A 235 0.90 13.29 7.75
C ASP A 235 1.57 14.66 7.90
N SER A 236 2.32 14.88 8.99
CA SER A 236 3.01 16.14 9.23
C SER A 236 4.08 16.46 8.17
N HIS A 237 4.83 15.47 7.71
CA HIS A 237 5.79 15.63 6.62
C HIS A 237 5.11 15.97 5.28
N LEU A 238 3.91 15.41 5.01
CA LEU A 238 3.11 15.80 3.86
C LEU A 238 2.73 17.28 3.93
N GLY A 239 2.33 17.77 5.11
CA GLY A 239 1.99 19.19 5.33
C GLY A 239 3.14 20.12 4.95
N ILE A 240 4.35 19.83 5.43
CA ILE A 240 5.56 20.61 5.11
C ILE A 240 5.84 20.58 3.59
N MET A 241 5.68 19.42 2.94
CA MET A 241 5.86 19.31 1.48
C MET A 241 4.84 20.15 0.71
N ILE A 242 3.58 20.20 1.15
CA ILE A 242 2.53 21.02 0.53
C ILE A 242 2.86 22.52 0.69
N GLU A 243 3.26 22.95 1.88
CA GLU A 243 3.69 24.33 2.15
C GLU A 243 4.85 24.74 1.25
N SER A 244 5.86 23.90 1.08
CA SER A 244 6.97 24.13 0.17
C SER A 244 6.52 24.29 -1.29
N LEU A 245 5.58 23.48 -1.74
CA LEU A 245 5.02 23.61 -3.09
C LEU A 245 4.25 24.93 -3.27
N GLU A 246 3.54 25.42 -2.24
CA GLU A 246 2.86 26.71 -2.25
C GLU A 246 3.85 27.87 -2.34
N GLU A 247 4.87 27.89 -1.48
CA GLU A 247 5.89 28.92 -1.44
C GLU A 247 6.64 29.06 -2.77
N ARG A 248 6.83 27.95 -3.48
CA ARG A 248 7.47 27.87 -4.80
C ARG A 248 6.51 28.14 -5.97
N GLY A 249 5.21 28.27 -5.72
CA GLY A 249 4.18 28.42 -6.76
C GLY A 249 4.00 27.18 -7.65
N LEU A 250 4.36 25.99 -7.14
CA LEU A 250 4.28 24.72 -7.87
C LEU A 250 2.97 23.95 -7.60
N LEU A 251 2.24 24.28 -6.52
CA LEU A 251 1.06 23.52 -6.07
C LEU A 251 -0.02 23.40 -7.14
N GLU A 252 -0.30 24.50 -7.84
CA GLU A 252 -1.37 24.57 -8.86
C GLU A 252 -1.25 23.47 -9.93
N ASN A 253 -0.03 23.15 -10.35
CA ASN A 253 0.25 22.15 -11.40
C ASN A 253 0.87 20.86 -10.85
N THR A 254 0.61 20.52 -9.60
CA THR A 254 1.08 19.29 -8.96
C THR A 254 -0.10 18.40 -8.59
N LEU A 255 -0.10 17.15 -9.10
CA LEU A 255 -0.97 16.10 -8.58
C LEU A 255 -0.35 15.54 -7.30
N ILE A 256 -1.03 15.69 -6.18
CA ILE A 256 -0.64 15.11 -4.89
C ILE A 256 -1.58 13.95 -4.57
N VAL A 257 -1.00 12.80 -4.23
CA VAL A 257 -1.73 11.58 -3.84
C VAL A 257 -1.22 11.14 -2.48
N MET A 258 -2.10 10.89 -1.52
CA MET A 258 -1.76 10.26 -0.25
C MET A 258 -2.54 8.97 -0.07
N THR A 259 -1.83 7.88 0.26
CA THR A 259 -2.40 6.54 0.49
C THR A 259 -1.50 5.71 1.41
N SER A 260 -1.82 4.42 1.59
CA SER A 260 -0.96 3.41 2.24
C SER A 260 -0.81 2.19 1.35
N ASP A 261 0.23 1.38 1.55
CA ASP A 261 0.47 0.20 0.72
C ASP A 261 -0.38 -1.02 1.12
N ASN A 262 -0.63 -1.20 2.41
CA ASN A 262 -1.51 -2.22 2.97
C ASN A 262 -2.01 -1.79 4.35
N GLY A 263 -2.97 -2.54 4.89
CA GLY A 263 -3.59 -2.24 6.17
C GLY A 263 -2.67 -2.39 7.38
N MET A 264 -3.15 -1.90 8.51
CA MET A 264 -2.46 -1.80 9.79
C MET A 264 -1.72 -3.07 10.21
N PRO A 265 -0.51 -2.95 10.85
CA PRO A 265 0.35 -4.08 11.20
C PRO A 265 -0.08 -4.74 12.52
N PHE A 266 -1.34 -5.13 12.59
CA PHE A 266 -1.98 -5.77 13.73
C PHE A 266 -2.55 -7.14 13.33
N PRO A 267 -2.79 -8.05 14.28
CA PRO A 267 -3.49 -9.29 14.01
C PRO A 267 -4.82 -9.04 13.27
N ARG A 268 -5.14 -9.83 12.24
CA ARG A 268 -6.28 -9.68 11.34
C ARG A 268 -6.27 -8.44 10.41
N GLY A 269 -5.28 -7.55 10.55
CA GLY A 269 -4.99 -6.47 9.60
C GLY A 269 -4.05 -6.96 8.49
N LYS A 270 -2.84 -6.42 8.43
CA LYS A 270 -1.78 -6.78 7.45
C LYS A 270 -1.66 -8.30 7.23
N ALA A 271 -1.38 -8.69 6.00
CA ALA A 271 -1.18 -10.08 5.58
C ALA A 271 -2.42 -10.99 5.65
N GLN A 272 -3.59 -10.43 5.82
CA GLN A 272 -4.89 -11.06 5.59
C GLN A 272 -5.55 -10.46 4.34
N GLU A 273 -6.83 -10.76 4.09
CA GLU A 273 -7.58 -10.23 2.94
C GLU A 273 -8.97 -9.73 3.37
N TYR A 274 -9.05 -9.12 4.55
CA TYR A 274 -10.27 -8.52 5.09
C TYR A 274 -10.31 -7.02 4.85
N GLU A 275 -11.38 -6.36 5.27
CA GLU A 275 -11.58 -4.92 5.08
C GLU A 275 -10.41 -4.10 5.68
N TYR A 276 -9.99 -4.40 6.91
CA TYR A 276 -8.84 -3.75 7.56
C TYR A 276 -7.50 -4.03 6.88
N SER A 277 -7.44 -5.06 6.02
CA SER A 277 -6.21 -5.48 5.33
C SER A 277 -6.02 -4.77 4.00
N ASN A 278 -7.09 -4.66 3.20
CA ASN A 278 -7.03 -4.26 1.80
C ASN A 278 -7.65 -2.89 1.52
N HIS A 279 -8.51 -2.36 2.39
CA HIS A 279 -9.12 -1.05 2.21
C HIS A 279 -8.18 0.04 2.72
N MET A 280 -7.73 0.90 1.81
CA MET A 280 -6.69 1.89 2.05
C MET A 280 -7.24 3.31 2.05
N PRO A 281 -6.64 4.22 2.83
CA PRO A 281 -6.95 5.64 2.70
C PRO A 281 -6.52 6.13 1.32
N LEU A 282 -7.31 6.99 0.71
CA LEU A 282 -6.93 7.63 -0.55
C LEU A 282 -7.55 9.03 -0.67
N ALA A 283 -6.69 10.03 -0.73
CA ALA A 283 -7.06 11.39 -1.11
C ALA A 283 -6.13 11.89 -2.21
N MET A 284 -6.69 12.64 -3.16
CA MET A 284 -5.94 13.21 -4.29
C MET A 284 -6.31 14.68 -4.48
N MET A 285 -5.30 15.53 -4.58
CA MET A 285 -5.46 16.96 -4.86
C MET A 285 -4.66 17.34 -6.11
N TRP A 286 -5.28 18.09 -7.02
CA TRP A 286 -4.64 18.69 -8.18
C TRP A 286 -5.45 19.91 -8.60
N PRO A 287 -5.11 21.10 -8.13
CA PRO A 287 -5.93 22.30 -8.34
C PRO A 287 -6.24 22.56 -9.80
N LYS A 288 -5.26 22.44 -10.70
CA LYS A 288 -5.43 22.66 -12.14
C LYS A 288 -6.15 21.51 -12.87
N GLY A 289 -6.13 20.28 -12.34
CA GLY A 289 -6.60 19.07 -13.05
C GLY A 289 -7.91 18.50 -12.55
N ILE A 290 -8.23 18.64 -11.26
CA ILE A 290 -9.44 18.09 -10.65
C ILE A 290 -10.57 19.13 -10.73
N ARG A 291 -11.72 18.68 -11.26
CA ARG A 291 -12.95 19.50 -11.31
C ARG A 291 -13.83 19.24 -10.10
N ASN A 292 -14.44 20.31 -9.57
CA ASN A 292 -15.31 20.25 -8.40
C ASN A 292 -14.61 19.59 -7.19
N PRO A 293 -13.51 20.20 -6.69
CA PRO A 293 -12.81 19.67 -5.51
C PRO A 293 -13.70 19.71 -4.25
N GLY A 294 -13.24 19.06 -3.17
CA GLY A 294 -13.97 18.95 -1.91
C GLY A 294 -15.14 17.96 -1.98
N ARG A 295 -15.02 16.89 -2.76
CA ARG A 295 -16.07 15.89 -2.93
C ARG A 295 -15.58 14.49 -2.59
N THR A 296 -16.52 13.67 -2.14
CA THR A 296 -16.30 12.24 -1.94
C THR A 296 -16.77 11.45 -3.16
N VAL A 297 -15.96 10.48 -3.58
CA VAL A 297 -16.22 9.56 -4.69
C VAL A 297 -16.32 8.15 -4.15
N THR A 298 -17.34 7.40 -4.62
CA THR A 298 -17.62 6.02 -4.17
C THR A 298 -17.32 4.97 -5.22
N ASP A 299 -16.69 5.34 -6.33
CA ASP A 299 -16.15 4.39 -7.32
C ASP A 299 -15.15 3.46 -6.64
N MET A 300 -15.21 2.17 -6.97
CA MET A 300 -14.20 1.21 -6.54
C MET A 300 -12.89 1.49 -7.26
N VAL A 301 -11.83 1.76 -6.52
CA VAL A 301 -10.47 2.03 -7.02
C VAL A 301 -9.55 0.91 -6.58
N SER A 302 -8.89 0.28 -7.52
CA SER A 302 -7.79 -0.65 -7.23
C SER A 302 -6.45 0.04 -7.43
N PHE A 303 -5.44 -0.30 -6.65
CA PHE A 303 -4.10 0.27 -6.80
C PHE A 303 -3.42 -0.06 -8.14
N VAL A 304 -3.97 -1.01 -8.89
CA VAL A 304 -3.57 -1.22 -10.30
C VAL A 304 -3.97 -0.05 -11.20
N ASP A 305 -4.85 0.84 -10.75
CA ASP A 305 -5.29 2.04 -11.47
C ASP A 305 -4.24 3.19 -11.42
N PHE A 306 -3.28 3.14 -10.48
CA PHE A 306 -2.29 4.22 -10.32
C PHE A 306 -1.34 4.35 -11.50
N ALA A 307 -0.75 3.25 -11.96
CA ALA A 307 0.18 3.31 -13.10
C ALA A 307 -0.48 3.91 -14.37
N PRO A 308 -1.66 3.44 -14.84
CA PRO A 308 -2.33 4.06 -15.98
C PRO A 308 -2.74 5.51 -15.69
N THR A 309 -3.10 5.86 -14.46
CA THR A 309 -3.46 7.24 -14.08
C THR A 309 -2.26 8.18 -14.19
N PHE A 310 -1.11 7.82 -13.61
CA PHE A 310 0.08 8.67 -13.64
C PHE A 310 0.62 8.86 -15.07
N LEU A 311 0.54 7.82 -15.91
CA LEU A 311 0.92 7.95 -17.31
C LEU A 311 -0.04 8.84 -18.10
N ASP A 312 -1.36 8.70 -17.88
CA ASP A 312 -2.38 9.55 -18.53
C ASP A 312 -2.24 11.03 -18.11
N VAL A 313 -1.99 11.28 -16.80
CA VAL A 313 -1.67 12.61 -16.27
C VAL A 313 -0.42 13.19 -16.93
N ALA A 314 0.59 12.37 -17.18
CA ALA A 314 1.82 12.75 -17.90
C ALA A 314 1.65 12.87 -19.43
N GLY A 315 0.44 12.64 -19.97
CA GLY A 315 0.17 12.66 -21.40
C GLY A 315 0.77 11.47 -22.16
N ILE A 316 1.10 10.37 -21.47
CA ILE A 316 1.68 9.16 -22.04
C ILE A 316 0.59 8.08 -22.15
N ARG A 317 0.30 7.60 -23.35
CA ARG A 317 -0.64 6.49 -23.51
C ARG A 317 -0.04 5.21 -22.94
N PHE A 318 -0.82 4.47 -22.17
CA PHE A 318 -0.35 3.24 -21.51
C PHE A 318 0.18 2.21 -22.54
N GLU A 319 -0.47 2.09 -23.69
CA GLU A 319 -0.10 1.16 -24.78
C GLU A 319 1.27 1.49 -25.39
N ASP A 320 1.69 2.75 -25.34
CA ASP A 320 2.98 3.21 -25.87
C ASP A 320 4.10 3.15 -24.83
N SER A 321 3.78 2.84 -23.58
CA SER A 321 4.71 2.86 -22.45
C SER A 321 5.77 1.73 -22.49
N GLY A 322 5.51 0.65 -23.22
CA GLY A 322 6.30 -0.57 -23.17
C GLY A 322 6.13 -1.36 -21.86
N MET A 323 5.15 -1.01 -21.02
CA MET A 323 4.74 -1.81 -19.88
C MET A 323 3.91 -3.02 -20.34
N GLN A 324 3.87 -4.06 -19.51
CA GLN A 324 2.97 -5.19 -19.76
C GLN A 324 1.50 -4.76 -19.61
N PRO A 325 0.55 -5.34 -20.37
CA PRO A 325 -0.87 -4.98 -20.30
C PRO A 325 -1.40 -4.95 -18.88
N SER A 326 -2.14 -3.89 -18.53
CA SER A 326 -2.73 -3.66 -17.22
C SER A 326 -4.24 -3.88 -17.24
N PRO A 327 -4.84 -4.49 -16.21
CA PRO A 327 -6.28 -4.44 -16.00
C PRO A 327 -6.76 -3.10 -15.39
N GLY A 328 -5.84 -2.26 -14.91
CA GLY A 328 -6.14 -0.97 -14.29
C GLY A 328 -6.69 0.04 -15.28
N GLN A 329 -7.45 1.00 -14.76
CA GLN A 329 -8.09 2.07 -15.52
C GLN A 329 -7.65 3.43 -14.99
N SER A 330 -7.31 4.37 -15.88
CA SER A 330 -6.99 5.75 -15.49
C SER A 330 -8.15 6.40 -14.73
N LEU A 331 -7.84 7.16 -13.68
CA LEU A 331 -8.80 7.96 -12.90
C LEU A 331 -9.09 9.33 -13.53
N MET A 332 -8.59 9.61 -14.74
CA MET A 332 -8.82 10.88 -15.42
C MET A 332 -10.30 11.14 -15.74
N ASP A 333 -11.12 10.10 -15.89
CA ASP A 333 -12.58 10.22 -16.00
C ASP A 333 -13.18 10.79 -14.69
N VAL A 334 -12.67 10.33 -13.53
CA VAL A 334 -13.05 10.84 -12.21
C VAL A 334 -12.59 12.30 -12.05
N PHE A 335 -11.32 12.61 -12.36
CA PHE A 335 -10.77 13.98 -12.22
C PHE A 335 -11.53 15.00 -13.07
N ARG A 336 -11.91 14.65 -14.29
CA ARG A 336 -12.67 15.51 -15.21
C ARG A 336 -14.16 15.60 -14.89
N SER A 337 -14.69 14.72 -14.05
CA SER A 337 -16.09 14.73 -13.63
C SER A 337 -16.35 15.79 -12.54
N ARG A 338 -17.61 16.23 -12.43
CA ARG A 338 -18.10 17.05 -11.32
C ARG A 338 -19.06 16.30 -10.40
N LYS A 339 -19.30 15.00 -10.68
CA LYS A 339 -20.23 14.18 -9.90
C LYS A 339 -19.67 13.89 -8.49
N ILE A 340 -20.58 13.79 -7.54
CA ILE A 340 -20.35 13.28 -6.17
C ILE A 340 -20.83 11.82 -6.13
N GLY A 341 -20.26 11.00 -5.27
CA GLY A 341 -20.59 9.57 -5.18
C GLY A 341 -20.03 8.80 -6.37
N GLN A 342 -20.80 7.87 -6.92
CA GLN A 342 -20.35 7.06 -8.06
C GLN A 342 -20.29 7.88 -9.35
N VAL A 343 -19.09 8.02 -9.89
CA VAL A 343 -18.81 8.75 -11.14
C VAL A 343 -18.96 7.82 -12.34
N ASN A 344 -18.32 6.67 -12.30
CA ASN A 344 -18.30 5.67 -13.37
C ASN A 344 -18.92 4.34 -12.89
N PRO A 345 -20.12 3.98 -13.35
CA PRO A 345 -20.80 2.74 -12.92
C PRO A 345 -20.04 1.44 -13.24
N LYS A 346 -19.00 1.48 -14.07
CA LYS A 346 -18.17 0.31 -14.35
C LYS A 346 -17.13 0.03 -13.25
N ARG A 347 -16.89 1.02 -12.38
CA ARG A 347 -16.02 0.90 -11.21
C ARG A 347 -16.86 0.44 -10.00
N ASP A 348 -17.43 -0.76 -10.09
CA ASP A 348 -18.37 -1.32 -9.11
C ASP A 348 -17.80 -2.52 -8.34
N TYR A 349 -16.55 -2.91 -8.62
CA TYR A 349 -15.82 -3.95 -7.87
C TYR A 349 -14.32 -3.80 -8.01
N VAL A 350 -13.61 -4.44 -7.07
CA VAL A 350 -12.17 -4.70 -7.12
C VAL A 350 -11.89 -6.16 -6.80
N VAL A 351 -10.74 -6.67 -7.25
CA VAL A 351 -10.27 -8.02 -6.91
C VAL A 351 -9.03 -7.94 -6.05
N ILE A 352 -8.95 -8.83 -5.06
CA ILE A 352 -7.87 -8.91 -4.09
C ILE A 352 -7.35 -10.33 -3.98
N GLY A 353 -6.16 -10.52 -3.39
CA GLY A 353 -5.66 -11.85 -3.11
C GLY A 353 -4.19 -11.88 -2.75
N LYS A 354 -3.76 -12.98 -2.16
CA LYS A 354 -2.38 -13.19 -1.75
C LYS A 354 -1.84 -14.54 -2.18
N GLU A 355 -0.53 -14.65 -2.15
CA GLU A 355 0.23 -15.89 -2.29
C GLU A 355 1.13 -16.10 -1.06
N ARG A 356 2.44 -16.21 -1.23
CA ARG A 356 3.36 -16.36 -0.12
C ARG A 356 3.79 -15.00 0.41
N HIS A 357 3.50 -14.75 1.69
CA HIS A 357 4.01 -13.56 2.37
C HIS A 357 5.39 -13.82 2.98
N ASP A 358 5.48 -14.51 4.10
CA ASP A 358 6.76 -14.79 4.75
C ASP A 358 7.13 -16.29 4.70
N TYR A 359 8.32 -16.63 5.21
CA TYR A 359 8.89 -17.99 5.11
C TYR A 359 8.55 -18.88 6.32
N SER A 360 7.28 -18.92 6.70
CA SER A 360 6.80 -19.54 7.94
C SER A 360 6.15 -20.91 7.78
N ARG A 361 6.09 -21.45 6.56
CA ARG A 361 5.34 -22.70 6.29
C ARG A 361 6.24 -23.78 5.68
N PRO A 362 5.93 -25.08 5.95
CA PRO A 362 6.67 -26.16 5.33
C PRO A 362 6.60 -26.11 3.80
N GLY A 363 7.69 -26.53 3.15
CA GLY A 363 7.78 -26.58 1.68
C GLY A 363 7.76 -25.20 1.01
N ASN A 364 8.11 -24.14 1.72
CA ASN A 364 8.06 -22.74 1.24
C ASN A 364 6.67 -22.30 0.75
N GLN A 365 5.61 -22.90 1.27
CA GLN A 365 4.25 -22.68 0.81
C GLN A 365 3.70 -21.30 1.22
N GLY A 366 2.92 -20.70 0.33
CA GLY A 366 2.05 -19.58 0.63
C GLY A 366 0.70 -20.01 1.20
N TYR A 367 -0.09 -19.03 1.66
CA TYR A 367 -1.50 -19.20 1.97
C TYR A 367 -2.33 -18.45 0.93
N PRO A 368 -2.66 -19.09 -0.20
CA PRO A 368 -3.28 -18.40 -1.33
C PRO A 368 -4.75 -18.12 -1.10
N ILE A 369 -5.13 -16.86 -1.33
CA ILE A 369 -6.51 -16.36 -1.31
C ILE A 369 -6.78 -15.60 -2.60
N ARG A 370 -8.02 -15.67 -3.11
CA ARG A 370 -8.57 -14.73 -4.07
C ARG A 370 -9.89 -14.20 -3.56
N GLY A 371 -10.15 -12.93 -3.80
CA GLY A 371 -11.38 -12.29 -3.35
C GLY A 371 -11.86 -11.20 -4.29
N ILE A 372 -13.09 -10.78 -4.07
CA ILE A 372 -13.76 -9.68 -4.75
C ILE A 372 -14.55 -8.86 -3.75
N VAL A 373 -14.39 -7.54 -3.83
CA VAL A 373 -15.17 -6.56 -3.05
C VAL A 373 -16.06 -5.78 -4.00
N GLY A 374 -17.32 -5.62 -3.66
CA GLY A 374 -18.28 -4.83 -4.42
C GLY A 374 -19.71 -5.03 -3.91
N ASN A 375 -20.60 -4.08 -4.21
CA ASN A 375 -22.00 -4.11 -3.77
C ASN A 375 -22.17 -4.34 -2.26
N ASP A 376 -21.32 -3.69 -1.46
CA ASP A 376 -21.29 -3.81 0.00
C ASP A 376 -20.95 -5.20 0.55
N TYR A 377 -20.38 -6.08 -0.27
CA TYR A 377 -19.97 -7.43 0.12
C TYR A 377 -18.51 -7.71 -0.20
N LEU A 378 -17.93 -8.59 0.62
CA LEU A 378 -16.62 -9.21 0.40
C LEU A 378 -16.82 -10.72 0.25
N TYR A 379 -16.35 -11.29 -0.87
CA TYR A 379 -16.25 -12.73 -1.08
C TYR A 379 -14.79 -13.14 -1.15
N LEU A 380 -14.39 -14.16 -0.38
CA LEU A 380 -13.05 -14.74 -0.37
C LEU A 380 -13.11 -16.25 -0.67
N TYR A 381 -12.09 -16.73 -1.40
CA TYR A 381 -11.84 -18.14 -1.61
C TYR A 381 -10.44 -18.50 -1.12
N ASN A 382 -10.35 -19.34 -0.07
CA ASN A 382 -9.14 -19.85 0.54
C ASN A 382 -8.75 -21.18 -0.15
N TYR A 383 -7.61 -21.25 -0.82
CA TYR A 383 -7.21 -22.44 -1.59
C TYR A 383 -6.62 -23.57 -0.74
N LYS A 384 -5.96 -23.24 0.36
CA LYS A 384 -5.20 -24.18 1.21
C LYS A 384 -5.60 -24.06 2.69
N ILE A 385 -6.84 -24.44 3.03
CA ILE A 385 -7.40 -24.27 4.39
C ILE A 385 -6.72 -25.14 5.46
N ASP A 386 -5.97 -26.17 5.05
CA ASP A 386 -5.19 -27.01 5.98
C ASP A 386 -3.94 -26.29 6.53
N LEU A 387 -3.52 -25.19 5.89
CA LEU A 387 -2.38 -24.39 6.31
C LEU A 387 -2.82 -23.27 7.29
N TRP A 388 -1.86 -22.76 8.03
CA TRP A 388 -2.04 -21.62 8.92
C TRP A 388 -2.05 -20.30 8.15
N PRO A 389 -3.13 -19.48 8.19
CA PRO A 389 -3.26 -18.29 7.37
C PRO A 389 -2.27 -17.17 7.74
N ALA A 390 -1.84 -17.13 9.00
CA ALA A 390 -0.90 -16.15 9.54
C ALA A 390 0.55 -16.65 9.65
N GLY A 391 0.83 -17.85 9.12
CA GLY A 391 2.08 -18.58 9.33
C GLY A 391 2.00 -19.58 10.49
N ASN A 392 2.93 -20.52 10.53
CA ASN A 392 2.91 -21.59 11.52
C ASN A 392 3.14 -21.10 12.95
N PRO A 393 2.40 -21.64 13.94
CA PRO A 393 2.50 -21.26 15.35
C PRO A 393 3.90 -21.37 15.92
N GLU A 394 4.59 -22.49 15.65
CA GLU A 394 5.95 -22.78 16.12
C GLU A 394 7.01 -21.82 15.56
N LEU A 395 6.68 -21.06 14.55
CA LEU A 395 7.48 -19.95 14.01
C LEU A 395 6.95 -18.57 14.40
N GLY A 396 6.01 -18.48 15.34
CA GLY A 396 5.49 -17.21 15.84
C GLY A 396 4.57 -16.48 14.87
N TYR A 397 3.85 -17.20 13.99
CA TYR A 397 2.89 -16.59 13.03
C TYR A 397 3.52 -15.46 12.21
N LEU A 398 4.61 -15.75 11.49
CA LEU A 398 5.52 -14.77 10.87
C LEU A 398 4.87 -13.78 9.89
N ASP A 399 3.70 -14.10 9.33
CA ASP A 399 3.00 -13.16 8.43
C ASP A 399 2.45 -11.93 9.19
N VAL A 400 2.37 -12.00 10.55
CA VAL A 400 1.86 -10.95 11.45
C VAL A 400 2.98 -10.45 12.35
N ASP A 401 3.21 -9.16 12.34
CA ASP A 401 4.26 -8.52 13.14
C ASP A 401 4.03 -8.69 14.66
N GLY A 402 5.12 -8.78 15.43
CA GLY A 402 5.09 -8.81 16.89
C GLY A 402 4.56 -7.49 17.46
N SER A 403 3.70 -7.58 18.47
CA SER A 403 3.03 -6.42 19.06
C SER A 403 2.44 -6.72 20.43
N PRO A 404 2.21 -5.71 21.28
CA PRO A 404 1.45 -5.89 22.51
C PRO A 404 0.09 -6.54 22.27
N THR A 405 -0.63 -6.12 21.23
CA THR A 405 -1.92 -6.70 20.82
C THR A 405 -1.80 -8.19 20.50
N LYS A 406 -0.79 -8.59 19.72
CA LYS A 406 -0.55 -10.01 19.38
C LYS A 406 -0.23 -10.83 20.62
N THR A 407 0.66 -10.33 21.47
CA THR A 407 1.04 -10.99 22.73
C THR A 407 -0.17 -11.23 23.61
N GLU A 408 -1.04 -10.23 23.80
CA GLU A 408 -2.24 -10.38 24.64
C GLU A 408 -3.22 -11.43 24.10
N ILE A 409 -3.47 -11.45 22.78
CA ILE A 409 -4.31 -12.48 22.16
C ILE A 409 -3.73 -13.89 22.38
N LEU A 410 -2.42 -14.06 22.23
CA LEU A 410 -1.77 -15.34 22.47
C LEU A 410 -1.80 -15.78 23.93
N GLU A 411 -1.66 -14.85 24.88
CA GLU A 411 -1.77 -15.11 26.31
C GLU A 411 -3.20 -15.52 26.72
N LEU A 412 -4.23 -14.87 26.19
CA LEU A 412 -5.63 -15.24 26.41
C LEU A 412 -5.91 -16.66 25.91
N PHE A 413 -5.41 -16.99 24.71
CA PHE A 413 -5.51 -18.33 24.13
C PHE A 413 -4.82 -19.37 25.00
N ARG A 414 -3.54 -19.18 25.33
CA ARG A 414 -2.71 -20.13 26.11
C ARG A 414 -3.24 -20.35 27.53
N SER A 415 -3.78 -19.30 28.14
CA SER A 415 -4.38 -19.41 29.48
C SER A 415 -5.76 -20.06 29.48
N GLY A 416 -6.35 -20.33 28.32
CA GLY A 416 -7.70 -20.87 28.17
C GLY A 416 -8.83 -19.90 28.59
N LYS A 417 -8.52 -18.60 28.75
CA LYS A 417 -9.50 -17.60 29.13
C LYS A 417 -10.43 -17.22 27.97
N ASP A 418 -9.84 -17.00 26.79
CA ASP A 418 -10.59 -16.72 25.58
C ASP A 418 -9.80 -17.20 24.35
N ARG A 419 -10.48 -17.97 23.52
CA ARG A 419 -9.92 -18.52 22.26
C ARG A 419 -10.43 -17.77 21.03
N SER A 420 -11.50 -16.98 21.15
CA SER A 420 -12.20 -16.39 20.01
C SER A 420 -11.32 -15.43 19.20
N TYR A 421 -10.58 -14.54 19.87
CA TYR A 421 -9.66 -13.60 19.22
C TYR A 421 -8.52 -14.29 18.49
N TRP A 422 -7.98 -15.38 19.07
CA TRP A 422 -6.97 -16.19 18.43
C TRP A 422 -7.52 -16.91 17.20
N GLU A 423 -8.74 -17.49 17.27
CA GLU A 423 -9.38 -18.14 16.11
C GLU A 423 -9.58 -17.16 14.95
N LEU A 424 -10.03 -15.94 15.23
CA LEU A 424 -10.23 -14.88 14.24
C LEU A 424 -8.91 -14.44 13.59
N SER A 425 -7.84 -14.29 14.36
CA SER A 425 -6.57 -13.73 13.91
C SER A 425 -5.62 -14.77 13.29
N PHE A 426 -5.51 -15.95 13.90
CA PHE A 426 -4.48 -16.94 13.60
C PHE A 426 -5.01 -18.33 13.25
N GLY A 427 -6.23 -18.67 13.67
CA GLY A 427 -6.82 -19.99 13.51
C GLY A 427 -6.94 -20.42 12.04
N LYS A 428 -6.81 -21.73 11.79
CA LYS A 428 -7.07 -22.31 10.46
C LYS A 428 -8.49 -22.03 10.01
N ARG A 429 -8.68 -21.73 8.73
CA ARG A 429 -10.02 -21.48 8.18
C ARG A 429 -10.83 -22.78 8.13
N LYS A 430 -12.10 -22.67 8.49
CA LYS A 430 -13.02 -23.85 8.57
C LYS A 430 -13.63 -24.21 7.22
N ALA A 431 -13.61 -23.26 6.24
CA ALA A 431 -14.17 -23.43 4.92
C ALA A 431 -13.34 -22.73 3.85
N HIS A 432 -13.49 -23.16 2.60
CA HIS A 432 -12.85 -22.50 1.46
C HIS A 432 -13.49 -21.14 1.16
N GLU A 433 -14.79 -21.01 1.36
CA GLU A 433 -15.52 -19.78 1.06
C GLU A 433 -15.78 -18.96 2.33
N GLU A 434 -15.53 -17.67 2.26
CA GLU A 434 -15.95 -16.69 3.24
C GLU A 434 -16.72 -15.58 2.51
N PHE A 435 -17.83 -15.10 3.12
CA PHE A 435 -18.68 -14.07 2.56
C PHE A 435 -19.18 -13.13 3.66
N PHE A 436 -18.93 -11.83 3.49
CA PHE A 436 -19.22 -10.83 4.51
C PHE A 436 -20.06 -9.68 3.94
N ASP A 437 -20.99 -9.18 4.74
CA ASP A 437 -21.79 -7.98 4.48
C ASP A 437 -21.07 -6.78 5.09
N LEU A 438 -20.31 -6.06 4.29
CA LEU A 438 -19.45 -4.94 4.76
C LEU A 438 -20.26 -3.74 5.26
N ALA A 439 -21.52 -3.60 4.83
CA ALA A 439 -22.39 -2.52 5.30
C ALA A 439 -22.83 -2.74 6.78
N ASN A 440 -22.99 -4.00 7.20
CA ASN A 440 -23.45 -4.35 8.54
C ASN A 440 -22.37 -5.03 9.41
N ASP A 441 -21.29 -5.52 8.79
CA ASP A 441 -20.16 -6.21 9.43
C ASP A 441 -18.84 -5.82 8.74
N PRO A 442 -18.42 -4.54 8.83
CA PRO A 442 -17.17 -4.07 8.22
C PRO A 442 -15.93 -4.75 8.82
N GLU A 443 -16.05 -5.35 10.00
CA GLU A 443 -14.98 -6.09 10.67
C GLU A 443 -14.87 -7.54 10.19
N CYS A 444 -15.79 -7.99 9.32
CA CYS A 444 -15.80 -9.35 8.78
C CYS A 444 -15.80 -10.44 9.86
N LEU A 445 -16.62 -10.29 10.90
CA LEU A 445 -16.71 -11.22 12.03
C LEU A 445 -17.61 -12.42 11.71
N ASN A 446 -18.65 -12.22 10.89
CA ASN A 446 -19.69 -13.18 10.65
C ASN A 446 -19.63 -13.71 9.22
N ASN A 447 -19.06 -14.91 9.04
CA ASN A 447 -19.05 -15.55 7.72
C ASN A 447 -20.48 -16.00 7.32
N LEU A 448 -21.03 -15.37 6.29
CA LEU A 448 -22.37 -15.60 5.73
C LEU A 448 -22.34 -16.52 4.50
N ALA A 449 -21.26 -17.26 4.25
CA ALA A 449 -21.13 -18.10 3.05
C ALA A 449 -22.23 -19.17 2.93
N ASP A 450 -22.77 -19.63 4.05
CA ASP A 450 -23.82 -20.65 4.13
C ASP A 450 -25.24 -20.06 4.30
N ASP A 451 -25.41 -18.72 4.26
CA ASP A 451 -26.73 -18.09 4.35
C ASP A 451 -27.48 -18.24 3.02
N GLU A 452 -28.54 -19.05 3.03
CA GLU A 452 -29.36 -19.32 1.85
C GLU A 452 -29.97 -18.06 1.23
N ARG A 453 -30.25 -17.02 2.03
CA ARG A 453 -30.82 -15.75 1.57
C ARG A 453 -29.87 -14.97 0.69
N LEU A 454 -28.55 -15.17 0.85
CA LEU A 454 -27.48 -14.48 0.14
C LEU A 454 -26.85 -15.31 -1.00
N THR A 455 -27.36 -16.52 -1.23
CA THR A 455 -26.81 -17.46 -2.23
C THR A 455 -26.70 -16.83 -3.62
N GLU A 456 -27.70 -16.10 -4.09
CA GLU A 456 -27.72 -15.50 -5.43
C GLU A 456 -26.62 -14.41 -5.57
N VAL A 457 -26.49 -13.53 -4.58
CA VAL A 457 -25.50 -12.45 -4.57
C VAL A 457 -24.08 -13.03 -4.49
N LYS A 458 -23.87 -14.00 -3.59
CA LYS A 458 -22.58 -14.71 -3.48
C LYS A 458 -22.17 -15.37 -4.79
N HIS A 459 -23.10 -16.08 -5.45
CA HIS A 459 -22.82 -16.74 -6.74
C HIS A 459 -22.48 -15.73 -7.84
N LYS A 460 -23.17 -14.58 -7.90
CA LYS A 460 -22.84 -13.52 -8.88
C LYS A 460 -21.42 -12.97 -8.65
N MET A 461 -21.06 -12.69 -7.40
CA MET A 461 -19.72 -12.20 -7.06
C MET A 461 -18.65 -13.24 -7.39
N LYS A 462 -18.87 -14.51 -7.00
CA LYS A 462 -17.96 -15.60 -7.35
C LYS A 462 -17.79 -15.75 -8.86
N ALA A 463 -18.87 -15.76 -9.62
CA ALA A 463 -18.80 -15.88 -11.08
C ALA A 463 -18.03 -14.71 -11.72
N ARG A 464 -18.17 -13.50 -11.17
CA ARG A 464 -17.42 -12.33 -11.63
C ARG A 464 -15.93 -12.45 -11.29
N LEU A 465 -15.59 -12.89 -10.08
CA LEU A 465 -14.23 -13.19 -9.68
C LEU A 465 -13.60 -14.22 -10.62
N ASP A 466 -14.25 -15.36 -10.80
CA ASP A 466 -13.79 -16.45 -11.65
C ASP A 466 -13.52 -15.98 -13.10
N ALA A 467 -14.43 -15.18 -13.67
CA ALA A 467 -14.26 -14.61 -15.00
C ALA A 467 -13.05 -13.65 -15.07
N THR A 468 -12.87 -12.80 -14.05
CA THR A 468 -11.74 -11.87 -13.96
C THR A 468 -10.41 -12.61 -13.83
N LEU A 469 -10.34 -13.64 -12.97
CA LEU A 469 -9.13 -14.45 -12.80
C LEU A 469 -8.77 -15.24 -14.06
N ALA A 470 -9.78 -15.76 -14.78
CA ALA A 470 -9.58 -16.43 -16.07
C ALA A 470 -9.04 -15.48 -17.14
N GLU A 471 -9.61 -14.28 -17.27
CA GLU A 471 -9.15 -13.23 -18.19
C GLU A 471 -7.71 -12.81 -17.88
N GLN A 472 -7.39 -12.64 -16.60
CA GLN A 472 -6.06 -12.27 -16.12
C GLN A 472 -5.06 -13.42 -16.15
N LYS A 473 -5.49 -14.64 -16.53
CA LYS A 473 -4.68 -15.86 -16.58
C LYS A 473 -4.00 -16.18 -15.26
N ASP A 474 -4.74 -16.02 -14.14
CA ASP A 474 -4.22 -16.34 -12.81
C ASP A 474 -3.77 -17.81 -12.72
N PRO A 475 -2.49 -18.09 -12.46
CA PRO A 475 -2.00 -19.46 -12.36
C PRO A 475 -2.72 -20.30 -11.28
N ARG A 476 -3.09 -19.68 -10.16
CA ARG A 476 -3.80 -20.37 -9.06
C ARG A 476 -5.18 -20.82 -9.49
N PHE A 477 -5.94 -19.93 -10.10
CA PHE A 477 -7.27 -20.23 -10.62
C PHE A 477 -7.25 -21.30 -11.73
N LEU A 478 -6.22 -21.26 -12.59
CA LEU A 478 -6.05 -22.22 -13.69
C LEU A 478 -5.43 -23.56 -13.27
N GLY A 479 -5.24 -23.82 -11.96
CA GLY A 479 -4.74 -25.09 -11.43
C GLY A 479 -3.21 -25.23 -11.42
N ASN A 480 -2.46 -24.17 -11.76
CA ASN A 480 -1.01 -24.15 -11.80
C ASN A 480 -0.38 -23.29 -10.70
N GLY A 481 -1.14 -22.96 -9.66
CA GLY A 481 -0.76 -21.99 -8.63
C GLY A 481 0.43 -22.39 -7.75
N ASP A 482 0.82 -23.67 -7.72
CA ASP A 482 2.02 -24.12 -6.99
C ASP A 482 3.33 -23.58 -7.59
N VAL A 483 3.27 -22.87 -8.70
CA VAL A 483 4.41 -22.12 -9.23
C VAL A 483 4.86 -21.02 -8.25
N PHE A 484 3.93 -20.40 -7.51
CA PHE A 484 4.25 -19.35 -6.55
C PHE A 484 5.08 -19.85 -5.37
N ASP A 485 4.90 -21.12 -4.97
CA ASP A 485 5.68 -21.75 -3.90
C ASP A 485 7.12 -22.09 -4.35
N LYS A 486 7.36 -22.16 -5.67
CA LYS A 486 8.65 -22.48 -6.29
C LYS A 486 9.54 -21.27 -6.58
N TYR A 487 8.96 -20.06 -6.56
CA TYR A 487 9.74 -18.84 -6.73
C TYR A 487 10.70 -18.66 -5.54
N GLY A 488 11.97 -18.34 -5.85
CA GLY A 488 13.00 -18.15 -4.84
C GLY A 488 12.76 -16.93 -3.96
N PHE A 489 13.40 -16.92 -2.80
CA PHE A 489 13.51 -15.72 -1.97
C PHE A 489 14.74 -14.91 -2.40
N SER A 490 14.69 -13.59 -2.22
CA SER A 490 15.86 -12.71 -2.39
C SER A 490 16.90 -12.90 -1.29
N GLN A 491 16.52 -13.54 -0.18
CA GLN A 491 17.36 -13.85 0.97
C GLN A 491 17.55 -15.37 1.04
N GLY A 492 18.78 -15.84 0.86
CA GLY A 492 19.08 -17.27 0.73
C GLY A 492 18.71 -18.12 1.96
N HIS A 493 18.74 -17.56 3.18
CA HIS A 493 18.36 -18.28 4.40
C HIS A 493 16.84 -18.52 4.51
N ALA A 494 16.02 -17.79 3.78
CA ALA A 494 14.57 -17.94 3.81
C ALA A 494 14.08 -19.22 3.11
N TRP A 495 14.91 -19.81 2.22
CA TRP A 495 14.57 -21.06 1.55
C TRP A 495 14.66 -22.26 2.50
N ASN A 496 13.58 -23.04 2.59
CA ASN A 496 13.41 -24.14 3.55
C ASN A 496 13.62 -23.70 5.02
N PHE A 497 13.26 -22.46 5.34
CA PHE A 497 13.46 -21.91 6.68
C PHE A 497 12.70 -22.72 7.74
N TYR A 498 11.46 -23.11 7.45
CA TYR A 498 10.66 -23.92 8.37
C TYR A 498 11.39 -25.22 8.75
N GLU A 499 11.82 -26.00 7.77
CA GLU A 499 12.52 -27.27 7.98
C GLU A 499 13.85 -27.08 8.70
N ASN A 500 14.58 -26.03 8.34
CA ASN A 500 15.86 -25.71 8.96
C ASN A 500 15.69 -25.29 10.42
N TYR A 501 14.66 -24.51 10.72
CA TYR A 501 14.34 -24.09 12.09
C TYR A 501 13.92 -25.31 12.94
N MET A 502 13.00 -26.14 12.46
CA MET A 502 12.54 -27.34 13.16
C MET A 502 13.67 -28.37 13.38
N ALA A 503 14.68 -28.39 12.50
CA ALA A 503 15.87 -29.19 12.63
C ALA A 503 16.98 -28.56 13.50
N GLY A 504 16.74 -27.35 14.08
CA GLY A 504 17.72 -26.62 14.89
C GLY A 504 18.90 -26.03 14.12
N LYS A 505 18.78 -25.89 12.78
CA LYS A 505 19.82 -25.32 11.92
C LYS A 505 19.69 -23.82 11.73
N GLU A 506 18.51 -23.27 11.98
CA GLU A 506 18.20 -21.83 11.95
C GLU A 506 17.68 -21.38 13.31
N SER A 507 17.65 -20.05 13.53
CA SER A 507 17.27 -19.47 14.81
C SER A 507 16.30 -18.31 14.66
N LYS A 508 15.60 -17.95 15.75
CA LYS A 508 14.71 -16.79 15.89
C LYS A 508 15.36 -15.45 15.50
N LYS A 509 16.70 -15.36 15.47
CA LYS A 509 17.39 -14.14 15.05
C LYS A 509 17.08 -13.69 13.60
N ARG A 510 16.59 -14.63 12.77
CA ARG A 510 16.21 -14.36 11.38
C ARG A 510 14.79 -13.81 11.23
N THR A 511 14.02 -13.80 12.30
CA THR A 511 12.60 -13.44 12.34
C THR A 511 12.35 -12.29 13.31
N GLY A 512 13.23 -11.29 13.30
CA GLY A 512 13.26 -10.19 14.27
C GLY A 512 12.07 -9.24 14.27
N TRP A 513 11.09 -9.44 13.39
CA TRP A 513 9.84 -8.67 13.37
C TRP A 513 8.73 -9.30 14.22
N VAL A 514 8.93 -10.49 14.80
CA VAL A 514 8.04 -11.10 15.81
C VAL A 514 8.74 -11.16 17.16
N ASP A 515 7.96 -11.27 18.24
CA ASP A 515 8.48 -11.33 19.60
C ASP A 515 8.79 -12.76 20.02
N ASP A 516 9.72 -12.92 20.98
CA ASP A 516 10.04 -14.26 21.52
C ASP A 516 8.83 -14.93 22.15
N SER A 517 7.89 -14.16 22.67
CA SER A 517 6.61 -14.61 23.21
C SER A 517 5.62 -15.12 22.18
N ASP A 518 5.83 -14.83 20.88
CA ASP A 518 4.89 -15.21 19.82
C ASP A 518 4.97 -16.68 19.42
N TYR A 519 6.07 -17.34 19.74
CA TYR A 519 6.33 -18.72 19.34
C TYR A 519 5.57 -19.72 20.24
N GLU A 520 4.82 -20.62 19.59
CA GLU A 520 4.29 -21.77 20.31
C GLU A 520 5.40 -22.80 20.54
N PRO A 521 5.52 -23.37 21.76
CA PRO A 521 6.59 -24.34 22.07
C PRO A 521 6.42 -25.68 21.35
N GLU A 522 5.18 -26.03 21.02
CA GLU A 522 4.80 -27.27 20.34
C GLU A 522 3.86 -26.94 19.18
N PRO A 523 3.89 -27.73 18.07
CA PRO A 523 2.92 -27.59 17.00
C PRO A 523 1.48 -27.71 17.51
N LEU A 524 0.61 -26.85 16.99
CA LEU A 524 -0.83 -26.91 17.26
C LEU A 524 -1.53 -27.76 16.17
N ASP A 525 -2.60 -28.48 16.57
CA ASP A 525 -3.41 -29.31 15.65
C ASP A 525 -4.31 -28.50 14.70
#